data_b17c71813f2e5bbded9e049cd2c6c5c1
#
_entry.id   b17c71813f2e5bbded9e049cd2c6c5c1
#
_cell.length_a   1.000
_cell.length_b   1.000
_cell.length_c   1.000
_cell.angle_alpha   90.00
_cell.angle_beta   90.00
_cell.angle_gamma   90.00
#
_symmetry.space_group_name_H-M   'P 1'
#
loop_
_entity.id
_entity.type
_entity.pdbx_description
1 polymer ?
#
loop_
_entity_poly.entity_id
_entity_poly.type
_entity_poly.pdbx_seq_one_letter_code
_entity_poly.pdbx_strand_id
1 'polypeptide(L)'
;LIISKKIGAGSTLSSSSNTFSNSEIEELKEQSFTKKTAAFTSTEYKVDANMGINGQTILNSELFFESVPDGFVDVSLQDWKYTEGSHEVPIILPRTYINMYNFGFAQSHSLPKISEGLMGMIDFKIFIHGNGHKDEYKGKVIGFSSRLNTILVPQKFMDWSNKLYAPEQHSEPSRLIAEVGNPADENISQYLDKKGYEVDTD
;
A
#
# COMPACT_ATOMS: atom_id res chain seq x y z
N LEU A 1 14.05 0.28 -0.37
CA LEU A 1 13.82 -0.92 0.45
C LEU A 1 12.50 -0.79 1.18
N ILE A 2 11.72 -1.86 1.23
CA ILE A 2 10.57 -2.00 2.12
C ILE A 2 11.03 -2.93 3.25
N ILE A 3 10.80 -2.51 4.49
CA ILE A 3 11.36 -3.16 5.68
C ILE A 3 10.22 -3.55 6.61
N SER A 4 10.23 -4.80 7.08
CA SER A 4 9.35 -5.33 8.12
C SER A 4 10.15 -5.99 9.24
N LYS A 5 9.49 -6.30 10.37
CA LYS A 5 10.12 -7.08 11.44
C LYS A 5 9.99 -8.57 11.13
N LYS A 6 11.08 -9.34 11.34
CA LYS A 6 11.07 -10.80 11.18
C LYS A 6 10.07 -11.42 12.15
N ILE A 7 9.16 -12.23 11.64
CA ILE A 7 8.22 -13.01 12.44
C ILE A 7 8.95 -14.31 12.84
N GLY A 8 9.52 -14.35 14.04
CA GLY A 8 10.17 -15.57 14.55
C GLY A 8 9.16 -16.58 15.10
N ALA A 9 9.47 -17.86 15.03
CA ALA A 9 8.65 -18.94 15.61
C ALA A 9 8.42 -18.81 17.14
N GLY A 10 9.21 -17.99 17.83
CA GLY A 10 9.05 -17.65 19.24
C GLY A 10 8.20 -16.42 19.51
N SER A 11 7.85 -15.63 18.49
CA SER A 11 7.10 -14.38 18.66
C SER A 11 5.61 -14.60 18.96
N THR A 12 5.08 -15.81 18.76
CA THR A 12 3.73 -16.20 19.17
C THR A 12 3.58 -16.36 20.69
N LEU A 13 4.68 -16.43 21.42
CA LEU A 13 4.72 -16.58 22.90
C LEU A 13 5.30 -15.36 23.62
N SER A 14 5.95 -14.45 22.90
CA SER A 14 6.44 -13.17 23.44
C SER A 14 5.72 -12.04 22.74
N SER A 15 5.30 -11.04 23.49
CA SER A 15 4.65 -9.81 23.02
C SER A 15 5.60 -8.88 22.23
N SER A 16 6.49 -9.45 21.40
CA SER A 16 7.29 -8.65 20.47
C SER A 16 6.37 -8.12 19.39
N SER A 17 6.07 -6.84 19.45
CA SER A 17 5.28 -6.10 18.46
C SER A 17 5.94 -6.25 17.07
N ASN A 18 5.16 -6.62 16.06
CA ASN A 18 5.59 -6.59 14.67
C ASN A 18 5.50 -5.17 14.07
N THR A 19 5.23 -4.17 14.87
CA THR A 19 5.13 -2.76 14.50
C THR A 19 6.39 -1.99 14.90
N PHE A 20 6.59 -0.85 14.25
CA PHE A 20 7.73 0.04 14.49
C PHE A 20 7.33 1.22 15.37
N SER A 21 8.06 1.43 16.45
CA SER A 21 7.92 2.65 17.26
C SER A 21 8.56 3.86 16.56
N ASN A 22 8.18 5.06 16.99
CA ASN A 22 8.80 6.30 16.50
C ASN A 22 10.33 6.31 16.71
N SER A 23 10.81 5.76 17.83
CA SER A 23 12.25 5.66 18.11
C SER A 23 12.97 4.76 17.09
N GLU A 24 12.38 3.64 16.71
CA GLU A 24 12.96 2.74 15.71
C GLU A 24 12.98 3.37 14.31
N ILE A 25 11.95 4.16 13.97
CA ILE A 25 11.90 4.89 12.70
C ILE A 25 12.99 5.97 12.65
N GLU A 26 13.16 6.76 13.71
CA GLU A 26 14.23 7.78 13.78
C GLU A 26 15.61 7.14 13.77
N GLU A 27 15.80 6.02 14.47
CA GLU A 27 17.08 5.29 14.44
C GLU A 27 17.45 4.82 13.02
N LEU A 28 16.50 4.30 12.25
CA LEU A 28 16.72 3.93 10.84
C LEU A 28 17.07 5.15 9.98
N LYS A 29 16.42 6.28 10.23
CA LYS A 29 16.63 7.52 9.50
C LYS A 29 18.04 8.09 9.72
N GLU A 30 18.62 7.89 10.91
CA GLU A 30 19.95 8.35 11.28
C GLU A 30 21.08 7.46 10.73
N GLN A 31 20.76 6.30 10.13
CA GLN A 31 21.79 5.43 9.56
C GLN A 31 22.48 6.11 8.36
N SER A 32 23.81 5.98 8.27
CA SER A 32 24.62 6.60 7.22
C SER A 32 24.26 6.19 5.80
N PHE A 33 23.67 5.00 5.62
CA PHE A 33 23.21 4.49 4.34
C PHE A 33 21.82 5.01 3.94
N THR A 34 21.05 5.60 4.87
CA THR A 34 19.68 6.06 4.66
C THR A 34 19.64 7.48 4.12
N LYS A 35 18.95 7.69 3.00
CA LYS A 35 18.68 9.02 2.44
C LYS A 35 17.35 9.58 2.92
N LYS A 36 16.30 8.74 2.87
CA LYS A 36 14.96 9.06 3.33
C LYS A 36 14.31 7.81 3.93
N THR A 37 13.45 8.01 4.90
CA THR A 37 12.62 6.95 5.49
C THR A 37 11.21 7.47 5.74
N ALA A 38 10.23 6.63 5.54
CA ALA A 38 8.85 6.87 5.93
C ALA A 38 8.18 5.57 6.35
N ALA A 39 7.05 5.70 7.04
CA ALA A 39 6.19 4.59 7.38
C ALA A 39 5.07 4.43 6.35
N PHE A 40 4.62 3.19 6.13
CA PHE A 40 3.33 2.94 5.51
C PHE A 40 2.23 3.25 6.51
N THR A 41 1.19 3.92 6.05
CA THR A 41 -0.06 4.07 6.80
C THR A 41 -1.11 3.16 6.17
N SER A 42 -1.81 2.38 6.96
CA SER A 42 -2.85 1.46 6.49
C SER A 42 -4.23 1.91 6.93
N THR A 43 -5.27 1.46 6.20
CA THR A 43 -6.66 1.65 6.63
C THR A 43 -6.93 0.90 7.93
N GLU A 44 -7.56 1.58 8.89
CA GLU A 44 -7.92 1.07 10.21
C GLU A 44 -9.37 0.55 10.27
N TYR A 45 -10.04 0.52 9.13
CA TYR A 45 -11.43 0.14 8.93
C TYR A 45 -11.55 -0.91 7.81
N LYS A 46 -12.71 -1.55 7.71
CA LYS A 46 -12.98 -2.54 6.67
C LYS A 46 -13.24 -1.89 5.33
N VAL A 47 -12.58 -2.42 4.32
CA VAL A 47 -12.75 -2.06 2.91
C VAL A 47 -13.17 -3.29 2.13
N ASP A 48 -14.35 -3.26 1.54
CA ASP A 48 -14.77 -4.24 0.54
C ASP A 48 -14.61 -3.63 -0.85
N ALA A 49 -13.99 -4.35 -1.75
CA ALA A 49 -13.76 -3.86 -3.10
C ALA A 49 -14.27 -4.82 -4.16
N ASN A 50 -14.87 -4.23 -5.18
CA ASN A 50 -15.24 -4.92 -6.41
C ASN A 50 -14.52 -4.25 -7.57
N MET A 51 -13.66 -4.99 -8.25
CA MET A 51 -12.94 -4.52 -9.42
C MET A 51 -13.36 -5.33 -10.65
N GLY A 52 -13.71 -4.63 -11.71
CA GLY A 52 -14.18 -5.22 -12.97
C GLY A 52 -13.54 -4.57 -14.18
N ILE A 53 -13.62 -5.28 -15.30
CA ILE A 53 -13.17 -4.81 -16.61
C ILE A 53 -14.17 -5.29 -17.64
N ASN A 54 -14.67 -4.35 -18.47
CA ASN A 54 -15.68 -4.66 -19.49
C ASN A 54 -16.91 -5.41 -18.95
N GLY A 55 -17.38 -5.05 -17.74
CA GLY A 55 -18.53 -5.69 -17.09
C GLY A 55 -18.25 -7.05 -16.45
N GLN A 56 -17.02 -7.53 -16.49
CA GLN A 56 -16.58 -8.77 -15.85
C GLN A 56 -15.90 -8.46 -14.51
N THR A 57 -16.40 -9.03 -13.43
CA THR A 57 -15.76 -8.93 -12.11
C THR A 57 -14.48 -9.76 -12.09
N ILE A 58 -13.34 -9.13 -11.77
CA ILE A 58 -12.03 -9.77 -11.65
C ILE A 58 -11.56 -9.88 -10.20
N LEU A 59 -12.10 -9.06 -9.31
CA LEU A 59 -11.83 -9.10 -7.87
C LEU A 59 -13.10 -8.70 -7.13
N ASN A 60 -13.44 -9.47 -6.12
CA ASN A 60 -14.46 -9.12 -5.13
C ASN A 60 -13.98 -9.66 -3.78
N SER A 61 -13.44 -8.79 -2.95
CA SER A 61 -12.76 -9.18 -1.72
C SER A 61 -12.71 -8.04 -0.71
N GLU A 62 -12.60 -8.43 0.56
CA GLU A 62 -12.13 -7.52 1.61
C GLU A 62 -10.63 -7.29 1.41
N LEU A 63 -10.21 -6.03 1.51
CA LEU A 63 -8.81 -5.64 1.41
C LEU A 63 -8.53 -4.43 2.29
N PHE A 64 -7.29 -3.98 2.28
CA PHE A 64 -6.88 -2.73 2.91
C PHE A 64 -6.09 -1.90 1.90
N PHE A 65 -6.12 -0.59 2.11
CA PHE A 65 -5.29 0.34 1.38
C PHE A 65 -4.11 0.77 2.23
N GLU A 66 -3.05 1.17 1.55
CA GLU A 66 -1.91 1.79 2.19
C GLU A 66 -1.61 3.14 1.54
N SER A 67 -0.86 3.95 2.25
CA SER A 67 -0.30 5.20 1.75
C SER A 67 1.16 5.34 2.19
N VAL A 68 1.91 6.06 1.39
CA VAL A 68 3.27 6.51 1.67
C VAL A 68 3.38 7.97 1.25
N PRO A 69 4.32 8.75 1.80
CA PRO A 69 4.56 10.10 1.30
C PRO A 69 4.86 10.12 -0.20
N ASP A 70 4.38 11.14 -0.89
CA ASP A 70 4.44 11.28 -2.35
C ASP A 70 5.84 11.08 -2.94
N GLY A 71 6.89 11.45 -2.19
CA GLY A 71 8.28 11.29 -2.60
C GLY A 71 8.77 9.83 -2.77
N PHE A 72 7.94 8.85 -2.38
CA PHE A 72 8.21 7.41 -2.56
C PHE A 72 7.38 6.77 -3.68
N VAL A 73 6.39 7.49 -4.20
CA VAL A 73 5.51 7.00 -5.27
C VAL A 73 6.24 7.06 -6.62
N ASP A 74 6.21 5.98 -7.38
CA ASP A 74 6.89 5.82 -8.67
C ASP A 74 5.97 6.00 -9.88
N VAL A 75 4.82 6.63 -9.68
CA VAL A 75 3.81 6.94 -10.71
C VAL A 75 3.64 8.45 -10.80
N SER A 76 3.20 8.97 -11.95
CA SER A 76 2.90 10.39 -12.12
C SER A 76 1.88 10.87 -11.09
N LEU A 77 2.20 11.97 -10.40
CA LEU A 77 1.35 12.55 -9.36
C LEU A 77 0.33 13.58 -9.89
N GLN A 78 0.21 13.72 -11.21
CA GLN A 78 -0.68 14.73 -11.83
C GLN A 78 -2.13 14.58 -11.36
N ASP A 79 -2.63 13.34 -11.29
CA ASP A 79 -3.99 12.99 -10.86
C ASP A 79 -4.04 12.45 -9.43
N TRP A 80 -2.96 12.54 -8.68
CA TRP A 80 -2.82 12.03 -7.31
C TRP A 80 -3.32 13.03 -6.27
N LYS A 81 -4.52 13.59 -6.49
CA LYS A 81 -5.10 14.59 -5.59
C LYS A 81 -6.45 14.10 -5.08
N TYR A 82 -6.63 14.18 -3.78
CA TYR A 82 -7.90 13.89 -3.12
C TYR A 82 -8.46 15.13 -2.44
N THR A 83 -9.75 15.38 -2.62
CA THR A 83 -10.51 16.41 -1.90
C THR A 83 -11.39 15.71 -0.87
N GLU A 84 -11.29 16.11 0.40
CA GLU A 84 -12.06 15.53 1.48
C GLU A 84 -13.56 15.55 1.19
N GLY A 85 -14.22 14.42 1.43
CA GLY A 85 -15.63 14.21 1.11
C GLY A 85 -15.92 13.86 -0.36
N SER A 86 -14.92 13.83 -1.25
CA SER A 86 -15.10 13.31 -2.61
C SER A 86 -15.38 11.80 -2.58
N HIS A 87 -16.34 11.36 -3.38
CA HIS A 87 -16.63 9.94 -3.61
C HIS A 87 -15.78 9.29 -4.71
N GLU A 88 -14.83 10.02 -5.28
CA GLU A 88 -13.82 9.50 -6.19
C GLU A 88 -12.45 9.54 -5.52
N VAL A 89 -11.77 8.40 -5.50
CA VAL A 89 -10.46 8.22 -4.86
C VAL A 89 -9.44 7.77 -5.90
N PRO A 90 -8.35 8.52 -6.10
CA PRO A 90 -7.25 8.05 -6.95
C PRO A 90 -6.63 6.78 -6.35
N ILE A 91 -6.36 5.81 -7.21
CA ILE A 91 -5.80 4.51 -6.84
C ILE A 91 -4.56 4.24 -7.69
N ILE A 92 -3.49 3.78 -7.06
CA ILE A 92 -2.35 3.14 -7.73
C ILE A 92 -2.38 1.66 -7.36
N LEU A 93 -2.39 0.81 -8.38
CA LEU A 93 -2.35 -0.64 -8.20
C LEU A 93 -0.92 -1.16 -8.33
N PRO A 94 -0.58 -2.29 -7.67
CA PRO A 94 0.65 -3.00 -7.98
C PRO A 94 0.67 -3.45 -9.46
N ARG A 95 1.82 -3.36 -10.11
CA ARG A 95 1.99 -3.86 -11.50
C ARG A 95 1.74 -5.37 -11.60
N THR A 96 1.94 -6.10 -10.52
CA THR A 96 1.59 -7.52 -10.44
C THR A 96 0.13 -7.80 -10.75
N TYR A 97 -0.79 -6.89 -10.40
CA TYR A 97 -2.22 -7.05 -10.69
C TYR A 97 -2.52 -7.01 -12.18
N ILE A 98 -1.91 -6.09 -12.93
CA ILE A 98 -2.08 -6.04 -14.39
C ILE A 98 -1.45 -7.26 -15.06
N ASN A 99 -0.34 -7.75 -14.53
CA ASN A 99 0.31 -8.97 -15.03
C ASN A 99 -0.56 -10.19 -14.77
N MET A 100 -1.11 -10.35 -13.57
CA MET A 100 -2.03 -11.45 -13.24
C MET A 100 -3.27 -11.41 -14.13
N TYR A 101 -3.85 -10.24 -14.35
CA TYR A 101 -4.97 -10.09 -15.26
C TYR A 101 -4.58 -10.47 -16.70
N ASN A 102 -3.52 -9.88 -17.24
CA ASN A 102 -3.15 -10.03 -18.64
C ASN A 102 -2.70 -11.46 -19.03
N PHE A 103 -1.96 -12.13 -18.15
CA PHE A 103 -1.36 -13.44 -18.44
C PHE A 103 -2.13 -14.62 -17.81
N GLY A 104 -2.94 -14.35 -16.79
CA GLY A 104 -3.80 -15.34 -16.17
C GLY A 104 -5.24 -15.26 -16.67
N PHE A 105 -5.94 -14.19 -16.27
CA PHE A 105 -7.38 -14.08 -16.47
C PHE A 105 -7.79 -13.74 -17.90
N ALA A 106 -7.20 -12.69 -18.51
CA ALA A 106 -7.61 -12.22 -19.83
C ALA A 106 -7.37 -13.28 -20.92
N GLN A 107 -6.27 -13.99 -20.83
CA GLN A 107 -5.91 -15.04 -21.79
C GLN A 107 -6.89 -16.22 -21.71
N SER A 108 -7.28 -16.66 -20.51
CA SER A 108 -8.19 -17.79 -20.33
C SER A 108 -9.64 -17.46 -20.68
N HIS A 109 -10.03 -16.18 -20.69
CA HIS A 109 -11.39 -15.71 -20.97
C HIS A 109 -11.52 -14.98 -22.32
N SER A 110 -10.49 -15.01 -23.17
CA SER A 110 -10.46 -14.30 -24.46
C SER A 110 -10.78 -12.81 -24.35
N LEU A 111 -10.33 -12.17 -23.25
CA LEU A 111 -10.50 -10.76 -23.00
C LEU A 111 -9.28 -9.94 -23.48
N PRO A 112 -9.48 -8.66 -23.80
CA PRO A 112 -8.37 -7.80 -24.18
C PRO A 112 -7.40 -7.61 -23.02
N LYS A 113 -6.10 -7.56 -23.33
CA LYS A 113 -5.08 -7.18 -22.34
C LYS A 113 -5.19 -5.71 -22.01
N ILE A 114 -4.91 -5.36 -20.75
CA ILE A 114 -4.84 -3.98 -20.30
C ILE A 114 -3.42 -3.47 -20.43
N SER A 115 -3.29 -2.29 -21.00
CA SER A 115 -2.09 -1.45 -20.97
C SER A 115 -2.34 -0.23 -20.08
N GLU A 116 -1.30 0.52 -19.76
CA GLU A 116 -1.42 1.76 -18.99
C GLU A 116 -2.38 2.78 -19.64
N GLY A 117 -2.47 2.80 -20.98
CA GLY A 117 -3.43 3.64 -21.71
C GLY A 117 -4.90 3.22 -21.55
N LEU A 118 -5.17 2.04 -21.02
CA LEU A 118 -6.52 1.50 -20.84
C LEU A 118 -6.96 1.43 -19.37
N MET A 119 -6.26 2.11 -18.46
CA MET A 119 -6.61 2.14 -17.04
C MET A 119 -8.03 2.62 -16.77
N GLY A 120 -8.55 3.53 -17.59
CA GLY A 120 -9.93 4.01 -17.49
C GLY A 120 -11.01 2.96 -17.73
N MET A 121 -10.65 1.77 -18.24
CA MET A 121 -11.57 0.64 -18.40
C MET A 121 -11.75 -0.19 -17.12
N ILE A 122 -10.94 0.08 -16.09
CA ILE A 122 -11.05 -0.59 -14.79
C ILE A 122 -12.16 0.09 -14.01
N ASP A 123 -13.22 -0.65 -13.73
CA ASP A 123 -14.27 -0.24 -12.80
C ASP A 123 -13.88 -0.72 -11.41
N PHE A 124 -13.69 0.23 -10.48
CA PHE A 124 -13.25 -0.07 -9.12
C PHE A 124 -14.21 0.55 -8.11
N LYS A 125 -15.08 -0.29 -7.55
CA LYS A 125 -16.05 0.10 -6.52
C LYS A 125 -15.50 -0.24 -5.15
N ILE A 126 -15.60 0.70 -4.23
CA ILE A 126 -15.06 0.61 -2.88
C ILE A 126 -16.19 0.86 -1.90
N PHE A 127 -16.38 -0.06 -0.96
CA PHE A 127 -17.37 0.05 0.11
C PHE A 127 -16.63 0.10 1.44
N ILE A 128 -16.86 1.16 2.21
CA ILE A 128 -16.20 1.39 3.49
C ILE A 128 -17.23 1.36 4.61
N HIS A 129 -16.89 0.62 5.67
CA HIS A 129 -17.71 0.51 6.86
C HIS A 129 -16.88 0.87 8.10
N GLY A 130 -17.41 1.71 8.96
CA GLY A 130 -16.78 2.04 10.23
C GLY A 130 -17.48 3.19 10.95
N ASN A 131 -17.38 3.23 12.26
CA ASN A 131 -17.91 4.29 13.11
C ASN A 131 -19.38 4.71 12.77
N GLY A 132 -20.22 3.72 12.44
CA GLY A 132 -21.62 3.96 12.06
C GLY A 132 -21.83 4.48 10.63
N HIS A 133 -20.77 4.66 9.86
CA HIS A 133 -20.84 5.08 8.45
C HIS A 133 -20.75 3.87 7.51
N LYS A 134 -21.46 3.97 6.37
CA LYS A 134 -21.39 3.03 5.26
C LYS A 134 -21.41 3.85 3.98
N ASP A 135 -20.31 3.88 3.26
CA ASP A 135 -20.16 4.73 2.08
C ASP A 135 -19.59 3.96 0.91
N GLU A 136 -20.00 4.35 -0.29
CA GLU A 136 -19.50 3.83 -1.55
C GLU A 136 -18.62 4.90 -2.23
N TYR A 137 -17.46 4.46 -2.72
CA TYR A 137 -16.52 5.28 -3.47
C TYR A 137 -16.24 4.64 -4.82
N LYS A 138 -15.90 5.48 -5.78
CA LYS A 138 -15.31 5.06 -7.05
C LYS A 138 -13.80 5.20 -6.98
N GLY A 139 -13.08 4.10 -7.16
CA GLY A 139 -11.63 4.12 -7.36
C GLY A 139 -11.30 4.54 -8.79
N LYS A 140 -10.48 5.58 -8.95
CA LYS A 140 -9.92 5.98 -10.25
C LYS A 140 -8.49 5.47 -10.31
N VAL A 141 -8.26 4.39 -11.06
CA VAL A 141 -6.90 3.87 -11.26
C VAL A 141 -6.12 4.84 -12.14
N ILE A 142 -5.04 5.39 -11.62
CA ILE A 142 -4.20 6.39 -12.31
C ILE A 142 -2.83 5.85 -12.70
N GLY A 143 -2.46 4.68 -12.25
CA GLY A 143 -1.17 4.07 -12.58
C GLY A 143 -0.94 2.73 -11.90
N PHE A 144 0.20 2.12 -12.27
CA PHE A 144 0.66 0.86 -11.72
C PHE A 144 2.07 1.04 -11.17
N SER A 145 2.24 0.80 -9.87
CA SER A 145 3.55 0.84 -9.23
C SER A 145 4.35 -0.42 -9.57
N SER A 146 5.60 -0.23 -9.94
CA SER A 146 6.59 -1.31 -10.10
C SER A 146 7.43 -1.54 -8.85
N ARG A 147 7.32 -0.64 -7.87
CA ARG A 147 8.14 -0.64 -6.65
C ARG A 147 7.35 -0.97 -5.39
N LEU A 148 6.04 -0.72 -5.41
CA LEU A 148 5.17 -0.86 -4.25
C LEU A 148 4.10 -1.91 -4.55
N ASN A 149 4.22 -3.07 -3.89
CA ASN A 149 3.31 -4.20 -4.09
C ASN A 149 2.09 -4.12 -3.17
N THR A 150 1.42 -2.99 -3.20
CA THR A 150 0.21 -2.72 -2.41
C THR A 150 -0.72 -1.77 -3.16
N ILE A 151 -1.99 -1.74 -2.78
CA ILE A 151 -2.95 -0.78 -3.33
C ILE A 151 -2.79 0.54 -2.59
N LEU A 152 -2.35 1.57 -3.32
CA LEU A 152 -2.09 2.88 -2.74
C LEU A 152 -3.26 3.84 -2.93
N VAL A 153 -3.51 4.63 -1.90
CA VAL A 153 -4.37 5.81 -1.90
C VAL A 153 -3.57 7.04 -1.47
N PRO A 154 -3.99 8.26 -1.84
CA PRO A 154 -3.33 9.47 -1.37
C PRO A 154 -3.29 9.55 0.17
N GLN A 155 -2.19 10.04 0.75
CA GLN A 155 -2.06 10.23 2.19
C GLN A 155 -3.23 11.05 2.77
N LYS A 156 -3.67 12.07 2.04
CA LYS A 156 -4.80 12.90 2.45
C LYS A 156 -6.12 12.12 2.58
N PHE A 157 -6.37 11.17 1.66
CA PHE A 157 -7.52 10.27 1.79
C PHE A 157 -7.36 9.35 3.00
N MET A 158 -6.18 8.76 3.18
CA MET A 158 -5.88 7.87 4.28
C MET A 158 -6.12 8.55 5.64
N ASP A 159 -5.57 9.73 5.85
CA ASP A 159 -5.69 10.46 7.11
C ASP A 159 -7.14 10.87 7.39
N TRP A 160 -7.83 11.39 6.37
CA TRP A 160 -9.22 11.79 6.50
C TRP A 160 -10.15 10.60 6.77
N SER A 161 -9.99 9.51 6.03
CA SER A 161 -10.86 8.34 6.14
C SER A 161 -10.62 7.54 7.42
N ASN A 162 -9.37 7.38 7.87
CA ASN A 162 -9.09 6.77 9.17
C ASN A 162 -9.74 7.56 10.31
N LYS A 163 -9.67 8.89 10.26
CA LYS A 163 -10.32 9.76 11.25
C LYS A 163 -11.86 9.64 11.22
N LEU A 164 -12.46 9.47 10.05
CA LEU A 164 -13.92 9.36 9.90
C LEU A 164 -14.44 7.98 10.32
N TYR A 165 -13.80 6.90 9.83
CA TYR A 165 -14.30 5.53 9.95
C TYR A 165 -13.74 4.76 11.14
N ALA A 166 -12.59 5.17 11.66
CA ALA A 166 -11.91 4.52 12.78
C ALA A 166 -11.22 5.50 13.73
N PRO A 167 -11.94 6.50 14.30
CA PRO A 167 -11.34 7.59 15.08
C PRO A 167 -10.61 7.12 16.33
N GLU A 168 -10.99 5.97 16.89
CA GLU A 168 -10.38 5.39 18.10
C GLU A 168 -9.22 4.42 17.80
N GLN A 169 -8.90 4.19 16.52
CA GLN A 169 -7.82 3.29 16.12
C GLN A 169 -6.56 4.11 15.81
N HIS A 170 -5.43 3.67 16.36
CA HIS A 170 -4.12 4.28 16.12
C HIS A 170 -3.05 3.19 16.13
N SER A 171 -2.94 2.45 15.02
CA SER A 171 -1.95 1.40 14.88
C SER A 171 -0.57 1.96 14.55
N GLU A 172 0.46 1.46 15.21
CA GLU A 172 1.83 1.71 14.79
C GLU A 172 2.10 1.01 13.44
N PRO A 173 2.98 1.57 12.59
CA PRO A 173 3.26 1.02 11.28
C PRO A 173 3.97 -0.34 11.39
N SER A 174 3.56 -1.29 10.56
CA SER A 174 4.20 -2.61 10.45
C SER A 174 5.26 -2.67 9.35
N ARG A 175 5.30 -1.68 8.46
CA ARG A 175 6.24 -1.58 7.35
C ARG A 175 6.81 -0.17 7.23
N LEU A 176 8.10 -0.12 6.90
CA LEU A 176 8.80 1.13 6.58
C LEU A 176 9.29 1.10 5.14
N ILE A 177 9.42 2.27 4.54
CA ILE A 177 10.08 2.43 3.25
C ILE A 177 11.33 3.29 3.43
N ALA A 178 12.46 2.84 2.90
CA ALA A 178 13.71 3.56 2.95
C ALA A 178 14.34 3.70 1.56
N GLU A 179 14.74 4.91 1.22
CA GLU A 179 15.65 5.18 0.11
C GLU A 179 17.08 5.15 0.65
N VAL A 180 17.91 4.32 0.04
CA VAL A 180 19.31 4.11 0.45
C VAL A 180 20.27 4.59 -0.62
N GLY A 181 21.49 4.96 -0.21
CA GLY A 181 22.51 5.45 -1.12
C GLY A 181 23.03 4.36 -2.06
N ASN A 182 23.37 3.22 -1.50
CA ASN A 182 23.85 2.03 -2.21
C ASN A 182 23.11 0.79 -1.66
N PRO A 183 22.23 0.14 -2.44
CA PRO A 183 21.54 -1.06 -1.98
C PRO A 183 22.44 -2.27 -1.67
N ALA A 184 23.67 -2.26 -2.19
CA ALA A 184 24.66 -3.32 -1.94
C ALA A 184 25.60 -3.01 -0.74
N ASP A 185 25.30 -1.97 0.04
CA ASP A 185 26.07 -1.63 1.24
C ASP A 185 25.87 -2.70 2.32
N GLU A 186 26.96 -3.35 2.72
CA GLU A 186 26.94 -4.40 3.75
C GLU A 186 26.45 -3.90 5.12
N ASN A 187 26.57 -2.61 5.41
CA ASN A 187 26.05 -2.03 6.64
C ASN A 187 24.52 -2.13 6.74
N ILE A 188 23.83 -2.17 5.61
CA ILE A 188 22.36 -2.36 5.55
C ILE A 188 22.03 -3.75 6.11
N SER A 189 22.61 -4.81 5.56
CA SER A 189 22.32 -6.18 6.00
C SER A 189 22.69 -6.40 7.45
N GLN A 190 23.85 -5.88 7.89
CA GLN A 190 24.28 -5.98 9.29
C GLN A 190 23.32 -5.27 10.25
N TYR A 191 22.85 -4.07 9.87
CA TYR A 191 21.88 -3.32 10.67
C TYR A 191 20.55 -4.06 10.76
N LEU A 192 20.01 -4.52 9.63
CA LEU A 192 18.73 -5.23 9.58
C LEU A 192 18.79 -6.53 10.40
N ASP A 193 19.84 -7.31 10.25
CA ASP A 193 20.01 -8.55 11.02
C ASP A 193 20.13 -8.30 12.52
N LYS A 194 20.91 -7.29 12.93
CA LYS A 194 21.05 -6.87 14.32
C LYS A 194 19.72 -6.48 14.95
N LYS A 195 18.84 -5.83 14.17
CA LYS A 195 17.52 -5.36 14.61
C LYS A 195 16.41 -6.40 14.48
N GLY A 196 16.67 -7.53 13.83
CA GLY A 196 15.65 -8.51 13.51
C GLY A 196 14.66 -8.01 12.45
N TYR A 197 15.15 -7.21 11.51
CA TYR A 197 14.38 -6.70 10.39
C TYR A 197 14.66 -7.52 9.13
N GLU A 198 13.73 -7.46 8.18
CA GLU A 198 13.88 -8.07 6.86
C GLU A 198 13.44 -7.10 5.77
N VAL A 199 13.96 -7.29 4.57
CA VAL A 199 13.50 -6.58 3.38
C VAL A 199 12.40 -7.42 2.75
N ASP A 200 11.24 -6.81 2.52
CA ASP A 200 10.17 -7.44 1.75
C ASP A 200 10.68 -7.62 0.32
N THR A 201 10.91 -8.86 -0.07
CA THR A 201 11.23 -9.24 -1.45
C THR A 201 9.94 -9.75 -2.08
N ASP A 202 9.40 -8.97 -3.02
CA ASP A 202 8.27 -9.39 -3.85
C ASP A 202 8.69 -10.33 -4.98
#